data_eed160727a86251b9d4acae44b42fd58
#
_entry.id   eed160727a86251b9d4acae44b42fd58
#
_cell.length_a   1.000
_cell.length_b   1.000
_cell.length_c   1.000
_cell.angle_alpha   90.00
_cell.angle_beta   90.00
_cell.angle_gamma   90.00
#
_symmetry.space_group_name_H-M   'P 1'
#
loop_
_entity.id
_entity.type
_entity.pdbx_description
1 polymer ?
#
loop_
_entity_poly.entity_id
_entity_poly.type
_entity_poly.pdbx_seq_one_letter_code
_entity_poly.pdbx_strand_id
1 'polypeptide(L)'
;MSNLLVSLNDQFSTFESHDMMRVVGFDMARDAAQKVYKQAGIGPQDVNVVELHDCFAQNELLTYEALGLCPEGGAEKFVLDGDNTYGGKVVTNPSGGLLSKGHPLGATGLAQCYELTHQLRGTADKRQVKGARVALQHNLGLGGACVVTLYQAA
;
A
#
# COMPACT_ATOMS: atom_id res chain seq x y z
N MET A 1 14.15 17.87 0.74
CA MET A 1 14.24 16.60 1.52
C MET A 1 12.86 15.95 1.48
N SER A 2 12.77 14.70 1.09
CA SER A 2 11.50 13.96 1.16
C SER A 2 11.15 13.67 2.62
N ASN A 3 9.95 14.04 3.04
CA ASN A 3 9.46 13.64 4.36
C ASN A 3 9.10 12.14 4.31
N LEU A 4 9.71 11.35 5.17
CA LEU A 4 9.43 9.94 5.34
C LEU A 4 8.69 9.74 6.66
N LEU A 5 7.48 9.21 6.58
CA LEU A 5 6.69 8.83 7.74
C LEU A 5 6.42 7.32 7.72
N VAL A 6 6.69 6.67 8.84
CA VAL A 6 6.56 5.22 9.00
C VAL A 6 5.64 4.93 10.16
N SER A 7 4.68 4.05 9.96
CA SER A 7 3.89 3.46 11.05
C SER A 7 4.09 1.95 11.06
N LEU A 8 4.50 1.44 12.20
CA LEU A 8 4.62 0.02 12.48
C LEU A 8 3.47 -0.39 13.41
N ASN A 9 2.79 -1.47 13.08
CA ASN A 9 1.80 -2.08 13.94
C ASN A 9 2.12 -3.56 14.11
N ASP A 10 2.47 -3.95 15.34
CA ASP A 10 2.73 -5.33 15.76
C ASP A 10 1.57 -5.85 16.58
N GLN A 11 1.01 -6.99 16.20
CA GLN A 11 -0.02 -7.69 16.98
C GLN A 11 0.38 -9.16 17.13
N PHE A 12 0.79 -9.56 18.32
CA PHE A 12 1.31 -10.89 18.60
C PHE A 12 0.27 -12.01 18.66
N SER A 13 -1.03 -11.71 18.60
CA SER A 13 -2.09 -12.71 18.81
C SER A 13 -3.03 -12.94 17.62
N THR A 14 -2.58 -12.66 16.39
CA THR A 14 -3.46 -12.82 15.22
C THR A 14 -3.91 -14.25 14.96
N PHE A 15 -3.07 -15.24 15.28
CA PHE A 15 -3.40 -16.66 15.10
C PHE A 15 -4.36 -17.23 16.16
N GLU A 16 -4.54 -16.55 17.28
CA GLU A 16 -5.53 -16.94 18.31
C GLU A 16 -6.93 -16.41 18.00
N SER A 17 -7.04 -15.56 16.99
CA SER A 17 -8.30 -14.97 16.57
C SER A 17 -9.07 -15.93 15.66
N HIS A 18 -10.37 -16.12 15.90
CA HIS A 18 -11.29 -16.77 14.97
C HIS A 18 -11.80 -15.80 13.89
N ASP A 19 -11.35 -14.56 13.90
CA ASP A 19 -11.69 -13.54 12.90
C ASP A 19 -10.70 -13.58 11.74
N MET A 20 -11.17 -14.01 10.59
CA MET A 20 -10.34 -14.14 9.38
C MET A 20 -9.77 -12.78 8.92
N MET A 21 -10.45 -11.66 9.16
CA MET A 21 -9.94 -10.34 8.81
C MET A 21 -8.70 -9.97 9.63
N ARG A 22 -8.64 -10.42 10.88
CA ARG A 22 -7.44 -10.27 11.71
C ARG A 22 -6.29 -11.14 11.23
N VAL A 23 -6.60 -12.40 10.85
CA VAL A 23 -5.57 -13.34 10.35
C VAL A 23 -4.90 -12.81 9.09
N VAL A 24 -5.65 -12.20 8.17
CA VAL A 24 -5.11 -11.63 6.92
C VAL A 24 -4.52 -10.22 7.10
N GLY A 25 -4.56 -9.67 8.31
CA GLY A 25 -3.91 -8.41 8.64
C GLY A 25 -4.68 -7.15 8.26
N PHE A 26 -5.97 -7.24 7.97
CA PHE A 26 -6.82 -6.11 7.57
C PHE A 26 -6.78 -4.97 8.60
N ASP A 27 -7.08 -5.28 9.88
CA ASP A 27 -7.10 -4.28 10.95
C ASP A 27 -5.72 -3.65 11.17
N MET A 28 -4.64 -4.45 11.11
CA MET A 28 -3.28 -3.93 11.23
C MET A 28 -2.94 -2.94 10.13
N ALA A 29 -3.28 -3.28 8.89
CA ALA A 29 -3.03 -2.42 7.72
C ALA A 29 -3.83 -1.12 7.83
N ARG A 30 -5.11 -1.20 8.21
CA ARG A 30 -5.98 -0.04 8.43
C ARG A 30 -5.44 0.88 9.53
N ASP A 31 -5.09 0.33 10.68
CA ASP A 31 -4.59 1.11 11.81
C ASP A 31 -3.24 1.78 11.49
N ALA A 32 -2.34 1.06 10.81
CA ALA A 32 -1.06 1.61 10.39
C ALA A 32 -1.24 2.73 9.36
N ALA A 33 -2.14 2.56 8.38
CA ALA A 33 -2.45 3.57 7.38
C ALA A 33 -3.05 4.83 8.02
N GLN A 34 -4.04 4.67 8.90
CA GLN A 34 -4.66 5.80 9.61
C GLN A 34 -3.65 6.59 10.44
N LYS A 35 -2.72 5.91 11.12
CA LYS A 35 -1.66 6.57 11.89
C LYS A 35 -0.75 7.41 10.99
N VAL A 36 -0.30 6.87 9.86
CA VAL A 36 0.59 7.60 8.95
C VAL A 36 -0.11 8.75 8.26
N TYR A 37 -1.37 8.61 7.85
CA TYR A 37 -2.17 9.71 7.31
C TYR A 37 -2.36 10.84 8.31
N LYS A 38 -2.72 10.50 9.55
CA LYS A 38 -2.85 11.47 10.64
C LYS A 38 -1.55 12.23 10.92
N GLN A 39 -0.41 11.53 10.92
CA GLN A 39 0.91 12.14 11.12
C GLN A 39 1.29 13.08 9.97
N ALA A 40 0.91 12.71 8.74
CA ALA A 40 1.21 13.51 7.56
C ALA A 40 0.24 14.68 7.36
N GLY A 41 -0.93 14.65 8.01
CA GLY A 41 -1.99 15.65 7.80
C GLY A 41 -2.68 15.55 6.44
N ILE A 42 -2.68 14.36 5.83
CA ILE A 42 -3.31 14.09 4.53
C ILE A 42 -4.21 12.86 4.64
N GLY A 43 -4.97 12.57 3.58
CA GLY A 43 -5.83 11.39 3.50
C GLY A 43 -5.48 10.46 2.34
N PRO A 44 -6.14 9.29 2.25
CA PRO A 44 -5.92 8.35 1.17
C PRO A 44 -6.21 8.95 -0.23
N GLN A 45 -7.10 9.93 -0.32
CA GLN A 45 -7.44 10.64 -1.56
C GLN A 45 -6.28 11.49 -2.12
N ASP A 46 -5.27 11.78 -1.31
CA ASP A 46 -4.09 12.55 -1.70
C ASP A 46 -2.97 11.67 -2.28
N VAL A 47 -3.10 10.35 -2.13
CA VAL A 47 -2.11 9.37 -2.59
C VAL A 47 -2.21 9.18 -4.10
N ASN A 48 -1.08 9.27 -4.80
CA ASN A 48 -1.02 9.12 -6.26
C ASN A 48 -0.59 7.72 -6.68
N VAL A 49 0.28 7.08 -5.91
CA VAL A 49 0.85 5.77 -6.23
C VAL A 49 1.05 4.94 -4.96
N VAL A 50 0.75 3.66 -5.04
CA VAL A 50 0.88 2.70 -3.94
C VAL A 50 1.66 1.48 -4.41
N GLU A 51 2.63 1.06 -3.63
CA GLU A 51 3.20 -0.28 -3.66
C GLU A 51 2.69 -1.04 -2.43
N LEU A 52 1.78 -1.96 -2.63
CA LEU A 52 1.17 -2.75 -1.57
C LEU A 52 1.59 -4.22 -1.64
N HIS A 53 1.37 -4.94 -0.56
CA HIS A 53 1.76 -6.34 -0.40
C HIS A 53 0.68 -7.27 -0.97
N ASP A 54 0.72 -7.50 -2.27
CA ASP A 54 -0.19 -8.37 -3.03
C ASP A 54 0.32 -9.82 -3.11
N CYS A 55 0.63 -10.42 -1.96
CA CYS A 55 1.08 -11.81 -1.93
C CYS A 55 0.02 -12.80 -2.46
N PHE A 56 -1.24 -12.43 -2.39
CA PHE A 56 -2.40 -13.11 -2.98
C PHE A 56 -3.36 -12.08 -3.56
N ALA A 57 -4.03 -12.40 -4.67
CA ALA A 57 -4.98 -11.49 -5.33
C ALA A 57 -6.12 -11.05 -4.39
N GLN A 58 -6.63 -11.95 -3.55
CA GLN A 58 -7.65 -11.62 -2.55
C GLN A 58 -7.13 -10.63 -1.51
N ASN A 59 -5.86 -10.75 -1.12
CA ASN A 59 -5.26 -9.84 -0.16
C ASN A 59 -5.11 -8.43 -0.74
N GLU A 60 -4.89 -8.31 -2.04
CA GLU A 60 -4.85 -7.01 -2.72
C GLU A 60 -6.20 -6.27 -2.58
N LEU A 61 -7.32 -6.95 -2.83
CA LEU A 61 -8.66 -6.38 -2.69
C LEU A 61 -8.92 -5.88 -1.25
N LEU A 62 -8.60 -6.72 -0.26
CA LEU A 62 -8.75 -6.35 1.15
C LEU A 62 -7.83 -5.18 1.53
N THR A 63 -6.66 -5.11 0.94
CA THR A 63 -5.69 -4.03 1.20
C THR A 63 -6.16 -2.70 0.62
N TYR A 64 -6.86 -2.67 -0.51
CA TYR A 64 -7.47 -1.43 -1.02
C TYR A 64 -8.41 -0.80 0.01
N GLU A 65 -9.25 -1.62 0.62
CA GLU A 65 -10.19 -1.19 1.66
C GLU A 65 -9.46 -0.80 2.96
N ALA A 66 -8.52 -1.63 3.41
CA ALA A 66 -7.75 -1.37 4.63
C ALA A 66 -6.93 -0.07 4.55
N LEU A 67 -6.35 0.25 3.39
CA LEU A 67 -5.63 1.51 3.16
C LEU A 67 -6.56 2.70 2.90
N GLY A 68 -7.88 2.48 2.82
CA GLY A 68 -8.87 3.53 2.56
C GLY A 68 -8.87 4.04 1.12
N LEU A 69 -8.30 3.30 0.17
CA LEU A 69 -8.30 3.67 -1.26
C LEU A 69 -9.69 3.56 -1.87
N CYS A 70 -10.52 2.70 -1.29
CA CYS A 70 -11.96 2.60 -1.54
C CYS A 70 -12.71 2.31 -0.24
N PRO A 71 -14.04 2.49 -0.19
CA PRO A 71 -14.85 2.12 0.98
C PRO A 71 -14.82 0.61 1.24
N GLU A 72 -15.06 0.19 2.47
CA GLU A 72 -15.26 -1.23 2.80
C GLU A 72 -16.40 -1.82 1.96
N GLY A 73 -16.18 -3.00 1.38
CA GLY A 73 -17.07 -3.65 0.41
C GLY A 73 -17.02 -3.03 -1.00
N GLY A 74 -16.13 -2.09 -1.25
CA GLY A 74 -16.02 -1.37 -2.52
C GLY A 74 -14.91 -1.82 -3.46
N ALA A 75 -14.08 -2.79 -3.04
CA ALA A 75 -12.90 -3.18 -3.80
C ALA A 75 -13.21 -3.74 -5.20
N GLU A 76 -14.29 -4.52 -5.35
CA GLU A 76 -14.72 -5.02 -6.65
C GLU A 76 -15.01 -3.87 -7.62
N LYS A 77 -15.84 -2.92 -7.18
CA LYS A 77 -16.19 -1.75 -8.01
C LYS A 77 -14.96 -0.90 -8.33
N PHE A 78 -14.07 -0.69 -7.38
CA PHE A 78 -12.82 0.04 -7.53
C PHE A 78 -11.95 -0.53 -8.65
N VAL A 79 -11.86 -1.87 -8.75
CA VAL A 79 -11.14 -2.55 -9.82
C VAL A 79 -11.88 -2.48 -11.15
N LEU A 80 -13.20 -2.75 -11.15
CA LEU A 80 -14.01 -2.73 -12.38
C LEU A 80 -14.07 -1.34 -13.03
N ASP A 81 -14.06 -0.28 -12.23
CA ASP A 81 -14.01 1.11 -12.73
C ASP A 81 -12.59 1.53 -13.20
N GLY A 82 -11.57 0.71 -12.94
CA GLY A 82 -10.18 1.03 -13.27
C GLY A 82 -9.56 2.09 -12.33
N ASP A 83 -10.15 2.30 -11.17
CA ASP A 83 -9.71 3.30 -10.20
C ASP A 83 -8.34 2.97 -9.56
N ASN A 84 -7.90 1.71 -9.66
CA ASN A 84 -6.64 1.18 -9.14
C ASN A 84 -5.47 1.23 -10.14
N THR A 85 -5.65 1.80 -11.33
CA THR A 85 -4.65 1.78 -12.38
C THR A 85 -4.45 3.15 -13.04
N TYR A 86 -3.62 3.21 -14.08
CA TYR A 86 -3.32 4.45 -14.80
C TYR A 86 -4.59 5.10 -15.37
N GLY A 87 -4.78 6.36 -15.03
CA GLY A 87 -5.97 7.12 -15.41
C GLY A 87 -7.13 7.02 -14.41
N GLY A 88 -7.03 6.13 -13.41
CA GLY A 88 -7.95 6.03 -12.29
C GLY A 88 -7.59 6.96 -11.12
N LYS A 89 -8.09 6.65 -9.94
CA LYS A 89 -7.90 7.46 -8.72
C LYS A 89 -6.49 7.37 -8.16
N VAL A 90 -5.91 6.17 -8.15
CA VAL A 90 -4.58 5.90 -7.64
C VAL A 90 -3.96 4.74 -8.43
N VAL A 91 -2.67 4.80 -8.72
CA VAL A 91 -1.99 3.68 -9.38
C VAL A 91 -1.42 2.74 -8.33
N THR A 92 -1.83 1.48 -8.38
CA THR A 92 -1.34 0.44 -7.47
C THR A 92 -0.35 -0.48 -8.16
N ASN A 93 0.71 -0.84 -7.45
CA ASN A 93 1.74 -1.77 -7.89
C ASN A 93 2.27 -1.52 -9.32
N PRO A 94 2.69 -0.29 -9.68
CA PRO A 94 3.24 -0.03 -11.01
C PRO A 94 4.48 -0.86 -11.32
N SER A 95 5.19 -1.34 -10.29
CA SER A 95 6.34 -2.24 -10.44
C SER A 95 5.96 -3.67 -10.90
N GLY A 96 4.68 -4.02 -10.86
CA GLY A 96 4.15 -5.36 -11.07
C GLY A 96 3.79 -6.10 -9.78
N GLY A 97 4.04 -5.48 -8.61
CA GLY A 97 3.74 -6.08 -7.32
C GLY A 97 4.47 -7.40 -7.06
N LEU A 98 4.07 -8.10 -6.00
CA LEU A 98 4.64 -9.40 -5.65
C LEU A 98 4.19 -10.49 -6.62
N LEU A 99 2.95 -10.38 -7.12
CA LEU A 99 2.37 -11.38 -8.03
C LEU A 99 3.09 -11.45 -9.38
N SER A 100 3.54 -10.31 -9.93
CA SER A 100 4.17 -10.29 -11.25
C SER A 100 5.69 -10.30 -11.21
N LYS A 101 6.33 -9.50 -10.33
CA LYS A 101 7.80 -9.43 -10.27
C LYS A 101 8.43 -10.41 -9.29
N GLY A 102 7.62 -11.08 -8.43
CA GLY A 102 8.08 -12.00 -7.42
C GLY A 102 8.19 -11.39 -6.02
N HIS A 103 8.33 -12.26 -5.03
CA HIS A 103 8.32 -11.93 -3.62
C HIS A 103 9.56 -12.50 -2.89
N PRO A 104 10.76 -11.96 -3.09
CA PRO A 104 11.92 -12.35 -2.29
C PRO A 104 11.77 -11.78 -0.88
N LEU A 105 11.56 -12.68 0.08
CA LEU A 105 11.39 -12.34 1.50
C LEU A 105 12.60 -11.53 1.98
N GLY A 106 12.34 -10.45 2.72
CA GLY A 106 13.37 -9.52 3.17
C GLY A 106 13.77 -8.46 2.13
N ALA A 107 13.54 -8.66 0.84
CA ALA A 107 13.85 -7.69 -0.21
C ALA A 107 12.63 -6.92 -0.73
N THR A 108 11.42 -7.47 -0.59
CA THR A 108 10.18 -6.88 -1.12
C THR A 108 9.97 -5.43 -0.65
N GLY A 109 10.12 -5.15 0.64
CA GLY A 109 9.95 -3.79 1.17
C GLY A 109 10.96 -2.80 0.58
N LEU A 110 12.20 -3.23 0.31
CA LEU A 110 13.20 -2.40 -0.36
C LEU A 110 12.86 -2.18 -1.84
N ALA A 111 12.33 -3.19 -2.52
CA ALA A 111 11.88 -3.06 -3.91
C ALA A 111 10.71 -2.09 -4.05
N GLN A 112 9.75 -2.10 -3.10
CA GLN A 112 8.66 -1.12 -3.03
C GLN A 112 9.22 0.30 -2.81
N CYS A 113 10.14 0.47 -1.86
CA CYS A 113 10.81 1.75 -1.59
C CYS A 113 11.55 2.27 -2.83
N TYR A 114 12.26 1.40 -3.54
CA TYR A 114 12.94 1.73 -4.79
C TYR A 114 11.96 2.27 -5.84
N GLU A 115 10.88 1.54 -6.12
CA GLU A 115 9.87 1.96 -7.11
C GLU A 115 9.27 3.31 -6.74
N LEU A 116 8.78 3.47 -5.50
CA LEU A 116 8.14 4.70 -5.04
C LEU A 116 9.09 5.91 -5.07
N THR A 117 10.38 5.68 -4.76
CA THR A 117 11.39 6.74 -4.86
C THR A 117 11.57 7.19 -6.31
N HIS A 118 11.60 6.26 -7.27
CA HIS A 118 11.69 6.59 -8.69
C HIS A 118 10.43 7.28 -9.20
N GLN A 119 9.25 6.85 -8.76
CA GLN A 119 7.99 7.51 -9.07
C GLN A 119 7.98 8.98 -8.63
N LEU A 120 8.38 9.27 -7.39
CA LEU A 120 8.42 10.64 -6.87
C LEU A 120 9.51 11.52 -7.49
N ARG A 121 10.60 10.90 -8.01
CA ARG A 121 11.66 11.59 -8.73
C ARG A 121 11.38 11.80 -10.22
N GLY A 122 10.30 11.22 -10.75
CA GLY A 122 10.00 11.29 -12.18
C GLY A 122 10.92 10.44 -13.04
N THR A 123 11.50 9.37 -12.48
CA THR A 123 12.51 8.51 -13.14
C THR A 123 12.09 7.05 -13.23
N ALA A 124 10.77 6.77 -13.19
CA ALA A 124 10.24 5.41 -13.28
C ALA A 124 10.01 4.93 -14.73
N ASP A 125 10.56 5.61 -15.74
CA ASP A 125 10.46 5.30 -17.16
C ASP A 125 9.00 5.06 -17.60
N LYS A 126 8.73 3.92 -18.25
CA LYS A 126 7.40 3.57 -18.78
C LYS A 126 6.36 3.35 -17.68
N ARG A 127 6.77 3.14 -16.42
CA ARG A 127 5.89 2.96 -15.27
C ARG A 127 5.54 4.28 -14.58
N GLN A 128 6.05 5.40 -15.08
CA GLN A 128 5.89 6.69 -14.42
C GLN A 128 4.42 7.10 -14.28
N VAL A 129 3.97 7.29 -13.05
CA VAL A 129 2.68 7.90 -12.72
C VAL A 129 2.84 9.41 -12.88
N LYS A 130 2.06 9.98 -13.79
CA LYS A 130 2.15 11.42 -14.11
C LYS A 130 1.76 12.25 -12.89
N GLY A 131 2.65 13.15 -12.49
CA GLY A 131 2.38 14.09 -11.41
C GLY A 131 2.40 13.47 -10.01
N ALA A 132 3.01 12.30 -9.84
CA ALA A 132 3.15 11.65 -8.53
C ALA A 132 3.89 12.54 -7.54
N ARG A 133 3.25 12.89 -6.44
CA ARG A 133 3.81 13.68 -5.34
C ARG A 133 3.69 13.01 -3.98
N VAL A 134 2.71 12.12 -3.82
CA VAL A 134 2.47 11.35 -2.61
C VAL A 134 2.43 9.88 -2.97
N ALA A 135 3.26 9.10 -2.31
CA ALA A 135 3.37 7.67 -2.51
C ALA A 135 3.20 6.92 -1.19
N LEU A 136 2.54 5.77 -1.23
CA LEU A 136 2.30 4.94 -0.06
C LEU A 136 2.90 3.55 -0.28
N GLN A 137 3.65 3.07 0.69
CA GLN A 137 4.13 1.70 0.78
C GLN A 137 3.36 0.95 1.85
N HIS A 138 2.92 -0.26 1.53
CA HIS A 138 2.35 -1.20 2.49
C HIS A 138 3.09 -2.53 2.39
N ASN A 139 3.66 -2.99 3.48
CA ASN A 139 4.34 -4.27 3.57
C ASN A 139 3.80 -5.05 4.77
N LEU A 140 3.31 -6.26 4.51
CA LEU A 140 2.68 -7.13 5.49
C LEU A 140 3.53 -8.37 5.74
N GLY A 141 3.81 -8.64 7.01
CA GLY A 141 4.32 -9.92 7.49
C GLY A 141 3.16 -10.74 8.06
N LEU A 142 2.80 -11.84 7.39
CA LEU A 142 1.80 -12.75 7.91
C LEU A 142 2.22 -13.24 9.31
N GLY A 143 1.32 -13.12 10.26
CA GLY A 143 1.60 -13.48 11.66
C GLY A 143 1.74 -12.32 12.61
N GLY A 144 1.60 -11.06 12.14
CA GLY A 144 1.42 -9.95 13.05
C GLY A 144 2.27 -8.70 12.85
N ALA A 145 2.86 -8.49 11.69
CA ALA A 145 3.61 -7.26 11.41
C ALA A 145 3.06 -6.53 10.18
N CYS A 146 2.85 -5.22 10.27
CA CYS A 146 2.48 -4.38 9.13
C CYS A 146 3.26 -3.06 9.20
N VAL A 147 3.90 -2.71 8.09
CA VAL A 147 4.60 -1.44 7.92
C VAL A 147 3.92 -0.65 6.82
N VAL A 148 3.43 0.53 7.16
CA VAL A 148 2.94 1.51 6.19
C VAL A 148 3.86 2.73 6.23
N THR A 149 4.36 3.10 5.05
CA THR A 149 5.28 4.24 4.89
C THR A 149 4.73 5.21 3.86
N LEU A 150 4.68 6.49 4.20
CA LEU A 150 4.27 7.55 3.30
C LEU A 150 5.48 8.37 2.88
N TYR A 151 5.58 8.63 1.58
CA TYR A 151 6.62 9.42 0.94
C TYR A 151 6.00 10.64 0.27
N GLN A 152 6.64 11.78 0.38
CA GLN A 152 6.24 13.00 -0.31
C GLN A 152 7.41 13.56 -1.12
N ALA A 153 7.12 14.00 -2.34
CA ALA A 153 8.07 14.78 -3.11
C ALA A 153 8.33 16.12 -2.41
N ALA A 154 9.57 16.58 -2.48
CA ALA A 154 9.99 17.88 -1.95
C ALA A 154 9.38 19.04 -2.74
#